data_1fe21d57fc8b565539a9a8bcd5f8ee1e
#
_entry.id   1fe21d57fc8b565539a9a8bcd5f8ee1e
#
_cell.length_a   1.000
_cell.length_b   1.000
_cell.length_c   1.000
_cell.angle_alpha   90.00
_cell.angle_beta   90.00
_cell.angle_gamma   90.00
#
_symmetry.space_group_name_H-M   'P 1'
#
loop_
_entity.id
_entity.type
_entity.pdbx_description
1 polymer ?
#
loop_
_entity_poly.entity_id
_entity_poly.type
_entity_poly.pdbx_seq_one_letter_code
_entity_poly.pdbx_strand_id
1 'polypeptide(L)'
;KKIDEETKKYMETRDFQSFLRYFESCMYFSSADTMEGIEYDIDRYAGLHGTIEYEEKEETDEVTGVITTTKVPESYKIADDNKYVIIWIDHLSLITPSKGESLKASMDRLSKYLKKKAANFYKFIPVVVQQQSGENETQEAVKAKRTRPTRSGLADTKYTYRDADVMMGIYSPAVHDIPQYAGYDIKKYKDNIRFLSIEKNRDGEVGSTIGLIFCGAMAYFKEAKKPEGEAGYVADDLKLIETFRK
;
A
#
# COMPACT_ATOMS: atom_id res chain seq x y z
N LYS A 1 -13.60 -2.12 -22.60
CA LYS A 1 -14.95 -2.69 -22.84
C LYS A 1 -15.95 -1.56 -22.74
N LYS A 2 -16.96 -1.50 -23.63
CA LYS A 2 -18.09 -0.56 -23.45
C LYS A 2 -18.94 -1.06 -22.28
N ILE A 3 -19.38 -0.14 -21.43
CA ILE A 3 -20.36 -0.43 -20.37
C ILE A 3 -21.68 -0.78 -21.05
N ASP A 4 -22.30 -1.92 -20.67
CA ASP A 4 -23.59 -2.33 -21.21
C ASP A 4 -24.74 -1.45 -20.69
N GLU A 5 -25.90 -1.55 -21.33
CA GLU A 5 -27.05 -0.67 -21.04
C GLU A 5 -27.65 -0.94 -19.64
N GLU A 6 -27.57 -2.16 -19.14
CA GLU A 6 -28.05 -2.49 -17.79
C GLU A 6 -27.18 -1.85 -16.73
N THR A 7 -25.86 -1.96 -16.87
CA THR A 7 -24.89 -1.29 -16.00
C THR A 7 -25.07 0.23 -16.02
N LYS A 8 -25.30 0.85 -17.21
CA LYS A 8 -25.58 2.29 -17.29
C LYS A 8 -26.83 2.68 -16.50
N LYS A 9 -27.93 1.93 -16.68
CA LYS A 9 -29.16 2.18 -15.92
C LYS A 9 -28.94 2.05 -14.41
N TYR A 10 -28.16 1.06 -13.98
CA TYR A 10 -27.81 0.93 -12.57
C TYR A 10 -27.02 2.14 -12.06
N MET A 11 -26.02 2.62 -12.84
CA MET A 11 -25.24 3.81 -12.49
C MET A 11 -26.09 5.09 -12.37
N GLU A 12 -27.25 5.16 -13.06
CA GLU A 12 -28.18 6.29 -12.97
C GLU A 12 -29.12 6.19 -11.75
N THR A 13 -29.15 5.06 -11.03
CA THR A 13 -30.01 4.90 -9.86
C THR A 13 -29.62 5.88 -8.75
N ARG A 14 -30.61 6.29 -7.93
CA ARG A 14 -30.40 7.17 -6.79
C ARG A 14 -29.41 6.56 -5.78
N ASP A 15 -29.46 5.26 -5.59
CA ASP A 15 -28.61 4.55 -4.61
C ASP A 15 -27.15 4.58 -5.07
N PHE A 16 -26.89 4.29 -6.35
CA PHE A 16 -25.54 4.36 -6.90
C PHE A 16 -24.99 5.80 -6.87
N GLN A 17 -25.79 6.79 -7.26
CA GLN A 17 -25.41 8.20 -7.22
C GLN A 17 -25.16 8.70 -5.80
N SER A 18 -25.92 8.21 -4.82
CA SER A 18 -25.70 8.53 -3.39
C SER A 18 -24.41 7.91 -2.88
N PHE A 19 -24.13 6.66 -3.26
CA PHE A 19 -22.87 5.99 -2.95
C PHE A 19 -21.68 6.74 -3.54
N LEU A 20 -21.75 7.14 -4.82
CA LEU A 20 -20.65 7.91 -5.46
C LEU A 20 -20.37 9.22 -4.71
N ARG A 21 -21.41 10.00 -4.40
CA ARG A 21 -21.22 11.26 -3.65
C ARG A 21 -20.61 11.05 -2.27
N TYR A 22 -21.03 9.99 -1.57
CA TYR A 22 -20.42 9.63 -0.30
C TYR A 22 -18.95 9.26 -0.48
N PHE A 23 -18.65 8.40 -1.46
CA PHE A 23 -17.29 7.96 -1.76
C PHE A 23 -16.37 9.15 -2.13
N GLU A 24 -16.82 10.03 -3.01
CA GLU A 24 -16.10 11.25 -3.39
C GLU A 24 -15.82 12.15 -2.18
N SER A 25 -16.78 12.27 -1.25
CA SER A 25 -16.61 13.06 -0.02
C SER A 25 -15.57 12.49 0.94
N CYS A 26 -15.27 11.20 0.81
CA CYS A 26 -14.26 10.51 1.61
C CYS A 26 -12.86 10.50 0.99
N MET A 27 -12.72 10.99 -0.26
CA MET A 27 -11.46 10.94 -1.00
C MET A 27 -10.88 12.34 -1.23
N TYR A 28 -9.60 12.46 -0.97
CA TYR A 28 -8.80 13.61 -1.34
C TYR A 28 -7.71 13.19 -2.31
N PHE A 29 -7.71 13.74 -3.52
CA PHE A 29 -6.69 13.47 -4.52
C PHE A 29 -5.63 14.58 -4.50
N SER A 30 -4.38 14.18 -4.34
CA SER A 30 -3.21 15.04 -4.47
C SER A 30 -2.52 14.78 -5.80
N SER A 31 -2.04 15.83 -6.45
CA SER A 31 -1.15 15.77 -7.61
C SER A 31 0.31 16.01 -7.24
N ALA A 32 0.63 16.04 -5.95
CA ALA A 32 1.99 16.23 -5.47
C ALA A 32 2.87 15.04 -5.87
N ASP A 33 3.94 15.32 -6.58
CA ASP A 33 4.93 14.35 -7.06
C ASP A 33 6.32 14.54 -6.43
N THR A 34 6.50 15.58 -5.61
CA THR A 34 7.71 15.81 -4.83
C THR A 34 7.51 15.45 -3.37
N MET A 35 8.58 15.13 -2.68
CA MET A 35 8.53 14.84 -1.25
C MET A 35 7.90 16.00 -0.46
N GLU A 36 8.37 17.22 -0.71
CA GLU A 36 7.88 18.43 -0.04
C GLU A 36 6.40 18.70 -0.32
N GLY A 37 5.95 18.42 -1.55
CA GLY A 37 4.54 18.54 -1.92
C GLY A 37 3.67 17.54 -1.19
N ILE A 38 4.12 16.28 -1.09
CA ILE A 38 3.41 15.22 -0.36
C ILE A 38 3.33 15.56 1.14
N GLU A 39 4.46 15.97 1.76
CA GLU A 39 4.50 16.41 3.15
C GLU A 39 3.54 17.58 3.40
N TYR A 40 3.58 18.59 2.53
CA TYR A 40 2.70 19.75 2.63
C TYR A 40 1.22 19.36 2.58
N ASP A 41 0.83 18.48 1.65
CA ASP A 41 -0.56 18.06 1.53
C ASP A 41 -1.03 17.25 2.75
N ILE A 42 -0.17 16.39 3.30
CA ILE A 42 -0.48 15.63 4.52
C ILE A 42 -0.61 16.58 5.72
N ASP A 43 0.33 17.51 5.90
CA ASP A 43 0.33 18.47 7.01
C ASP A 43 -0.88 19.42 6.92
N ARG A 44 -1.21 19.87 5.69
CA ARG A 44 -2.41 20.67 5.44
C ARG A 44 -3.69 19.93 5.76
N TYR A 45 -3.78 18.66 5.34
CA TYR A 45 -4.94 17.82 5.67
C TYR A 45 -5.08 17.65 7.19
N ALA A 46 -3.98 17.37 7.87
CA ALA A 46 -3.97 17.25 9.33
C ALA A 46 -4.45 18.55 10.01
N GLY A 47 -3.97 19.72 9.57
CA GLY A 47 -4.39 21.02 10.11
C GLY A 47 -5.86 21.36 9.87
N LEU A 48 -6.46 20.86 8.77
CA LEU A 48 -7.88 21.05 8.47
C LEU A 48 -8.80 20.12 9.26
N HIS A 49 -8.30 18.94 9.67
CA HIS A 49 -9.11 17.88 10.27
C HIS A 49 -8.72 17.52 11.70
N GLY A 50 -7.89 18.34 12.34
CA GLY A 50 -7.50 18.12 13.72
C GLY A 50 -6.73 19.30 14.29
N THR A 51 -6.25 19.13 15.53
CA THR A 51 -5.52 20.17 16.26
C THR A 51 -4.21 19.59 16.79
N ILE A 52 -3.14 20.38 16.68
CA ILE A 52 -1.84 20.07 17.30
C ILE A 52 -1.79 20.75 18.66
N GLU A 53 -1.58 19.99 19.69
CA GLU A 53 -1.27 20.47 21.03
C GLU A 53 0.23 20.68 21.17
N TYR A 54 0.64 21.73 21.87
CA TYR A 54 2.04 22.13 22.03
C TYR A 54 2.41 22.15 23.50
N GLU A 55 3.60 21.64 23.79
CA GLU A 55 4.25 21.85 25.10
C GLU A 55 5.33 22.93 25.01
N GLU A 56 5.56 23.63 26.10
CA GLU A 56 6.68 24.57 26.23
C GLU A 56 7.90 23.82 26.78
N LYS A 57 9.01 23.86 26.01
CA LYS A 57 10.29 23.29 26.43
C LYS A 57 11.27 24.41 26.66
N GLU A 58 11.91 24.39 27.82
CA GLU A 58 13.01 25.27 28.15
C GLU A 58 14.34 24.59 27.79
N GLU A 59 15.15 25.26 26.99
CA GLU A 59 16.49 24.84 26.69
C GLU A 59 17.46 25.88 27.25
N THR A 60 18.42 25.45 28.07
CA THR A 60 19.46 26.31 28.59
C THR A 60 20.71 26.14 27.73
N ASP A 61 21.17 27.23 27.13
CA ASP A 61 22.46 27.25 26.43
C ASP A 61 23.57 27.05 27.45
N GLU A 62 24.31 25.97 27.34
CA GLU A 62 25.37 25.58 28.29
C GLU A 62 26.53 26.57 28.34
N VAL A 63 26.74 27.40 27.30
CA VAL A 63 27.84 28.35 27.19
C VAL A 63 27.46 29.73 27.73
N THR A 64 26.23 30.19 27.41
CA THR A 64 25.77 31.54 27.74
C THR A 64 24.87 31.58 28.96
N GLY A 65 24.34 30.44 29.41
CA GLY A 65 23.35 30.34 30.48
C GLY A 65 21.96 30.90 30.11
N VAL A 66 21.73 31.26 28.84
CA VAL A 66 20.46 31.82 28.39
C VAL A 66 19.43 30.71 28.31
N ILE A 67 18.28 30.91 28.93
CA ILE A 67 17.13 30.01 28.84
C ILE A 67 16.24 30.47 27.68
N THR A 68 16.02 29.58 26.74
CA THR A 68 15.11 29.80 25.60
C THR A 68 13.90 28.88 25.75
N THR A 69 12.71 29.45 25.78
CA THR A 69 11.45 28.67 25.78
C THR A 69 10.97 28.50 24.35
N THR A 70 10.81 27.24 23.89
CA THR A 70 10.28 26.90 22.57
C THR A 70 9.00 26.09 22.68
N LYS A 71 8.04 26.37 21.79
CA LYS A 71 6.83 25.56 21.67
C LYS A 71 7.09 24.40 20.73
N VAL A 72 7.02 23.16 21.23
CA VAL A 72 7.21 21.95 20.44
C VAL A 72 5.88 21.18 20.34
N PRO A 73 5.56 20.58 19.18
CA PRO A 73 4.37 19.75 19.04
C PRO A 73 4.43 18.55 20.00
N GLU A 74 3.43 18.39 20.86
CA GLU A 74 3.33 17.29 21.82
C GLU A 74 2.43 16.16 21.29
N SER A 75 1.22 16.53 20.85
CA SER A 75 0.24 15.57 20.40
C SER A 75 -0.60 16.13 19.25
N TYR A 76 -1.28 15.22 18.53
CA TYR A 76 -2.27 15.56 17.52
C TYR A 76 -3.59 14.89 17.88
N LYS A 77 -4.67 15.66 17.83
CA LYS A 77 -6.02 15.19 18.06
C LYS A 77 -6.85 15.39 16.80
N ILE A 78 -7.32 14.31 16.20
CA ILE A 78 -8.25 14.36 15.07
C ILE A 78 -9.61 14.90 15.53
N ALA A 79 -10.28 15.69 14.69
CA ALA A 79 -11.57 16.31 15.04
C ALA A 79 -12.72 15.31 15.17
N ASP A 80 -12.63 14.15 14.52
CA ASP A 80 -13.63 13.08 14.59
C ASP A 80 -12.92 11.76 14.87
N ASP A 81 -13.02 11.28 16.10
CA ASP A 81 -12.34 10.06 16.58
C ASP A 81 -12.84 8.77 15.88
N ASN A 82 -13.95 8.82 15.15
CA ASN A 82 -14.45 7.68 14.36
C ASN A 82 -13.88 7.62 12.94
N LYS A 83 -13.03 8.57 12.54
CA LYS A 83 -12.41 8.60 11.23
C LYS A 83 -11.00 8.04 11.24
N TYR A 84 -10.74 7.20 10.26
CA TYR A 84 -9.39 6.76 9.90
C TYR A 84 -8.95 7.50 8.65
N VAL A 85 -7.72 8.02 8.65
CA VAL A 85 -7.12 8.67 7.49
C VAL A 85 -6.10 7.71 6.88
N ILE A 86 -6.38 7.25 5.65
CA ILE A 86 -5.49 6.39 4.89
C ILE A 86 -4.80 7.26 3.84
N ILE A 87 -3.46 7.26 3.85
CA ILE A 87 -2.63 7.95 2.85
C ILE A 87 -2.14 6.89 1.87
N TRP A 88 -2.57 6.97 0.60
CA TRP A 88 -2.18 6.02 -0.43
C TRP A 88 -1.17 6.64 -1.39
N ILE A 89 0.02 6.03 -1.53
CA ILE A 89 1.08 6.46 -2.45
C ILE A 89 1.33 5.34 -3.47
N ASP A 90 0.92 5.55 -4.72
CA ASP A 90 1.06 4.59 -5.82
C ASP A 90 1.78 5.24 -7.01
N HIS A 91 3.05 4.93 -7.22
CA HIS A 91 3.97 4.19 -6.38
C HIS A 91 5.20 5.06 -6.06
N LEU A 92 5.97 4.62 -5.07
CA LEU A 92 7.06 5.40 -4.47
C LEU A 92 8.14 5.84 -5.47
N SER A 93 8.46 5.01 -6.47
CA SER A 93 9.49 5.33 -7.49
C SER A 93 9.08 6.43 -8.48
N LEU A 94 7.82 6.91 -8.44
CA LEU A 94 7.36 8.03 -9.28
C LEU A 94 7.59 9.41 -8.66
N ILE A 95 8.08 9.49 -7.42
CA ILE A 95 8.35 10.80 -6.82
C ILE A 95 9.51 11.49 -7.56
N THR A 96 9.34 12.79 -7.77
CA THR A 96 10.39 13.65 -8.30
C THR A 96 11.37 14.00 -7.18
N PRO A 97 12.68 13.69 -7.34
CA PRO A 97 13.68 14.04 -6.33
C PRO A 97 13.79 15.55 -6.12
N SER A 98 14.02 15.95 -4.87
CA SER A 98 14.33 17.34 -4.55
C SER A 98 15.63 17.78 -5.23
N LYS A 99 15.75 19.08 -5.50
CA LYS A 99 16.95 19.62 -6.17
C LYS A 99 18.23 19.25 -5.44
N GLY A 100 19.13 18.55 -6.13
CA GLY A 100 20.40 18.11 -5.59
C GLY A 100 20.36 16.81 -4.79
N GLU A 101 19.19 16.16 -4.67
CA GLU A 101 19.06 14.84 -4.06
C GLU A 101 18.95 13.72 -5.11
N SER A 102 19.34 12.52 -4.73
CA SER A 102 19.02 11.32 -5.50
C SER A 102 17.59 10.87 -5.20
N LEU A 103 16.95 10.15 -6.15
CA LEU A 103 15.64 9.54 -5.93
C LEU A 103 15.63 8.70 -4.64
N LYS A 104 16.68 7.90 -4.43
CA LYS A 104 16.83 7.10 -3.21
C LYS A 104 16.80 7.94 -1.94
N ALA A 105 17.52 9.07 -1.89
CA ALA A 105 17.56 9.94 -0.72
C ALA A 105 16.19 10.56 -0.42
N SER A 106 15.48 11.03 -1.47
CA SER A 106 14.12 11.56 -1.35
C SER A 106 13.13 10.50 -0.85
N MET A 107 13.22 9.26 -1.36
CA MET A 107 12.40 8.13 -0.91
C MET A 107 12.67 7.77 0.57
N ASP A 108 13.94 7.74 0.98
CA ASP A 108 14.33 7.44 2.35
C ASP A 108 13.82 8.51 3.33
N ARG A 109 13.84 9.77 2.92
CA ARG A 109 13.31 10.90 3.69
C ARG A 109 11.78 10.81 3.82
N LEU A 110 11.08 10.56 2.71
CA LEU A 110 9.63 10.39 2.71
C LEU A 110 9.19 9.21 3.58
N SER A 111 9.88 8.07 3.47
CA SER A 111 9.62 6.91 4.34
C SER A 111 9.70 7.27 5.82
N LYS A 112 10.74 8.00 6.19
CA LYS A 112 10.95 8.45 7.58
C LYS A 112 9.85 9.43 8.04
N TYR A 113 9.44 10.37 7.17
CA TYR A 113 8.34 11.29 7.45
C TYR A 113 7.03 10.54 7.65
N LEU A 114 6.67 9.65 6.72
CA LEU A 114 5.46 8.84 6.81
C LEU A 114 5.41 8.03 8.11
N LYS A 115 6.54 7.45 8.53
CA LYS A 115 6.59 6.72 9.81
C LYS A 115 6.51 7.62 11.02
N LYS A 116 7.33 8.68 11.08
CA LYS A 116 7.45 9.50 12.29
C LYS A 116 6.30 10.48 12.45
N LYS A 117 5.94 11.18 11.37
CA LYS A 117 4.95 12.24 11.43
C LYS A 117 3.55 11.76 11.06
N ALA A 118 3.38 11.15 9.89
CA ALA A 118 2.05 10.70 9.47
C ALA A 118 1.50 9.59 10.37
N ALA A 119 2.25 8.49 10.57
CA ALA A 119 1.75 7.35 11.35
C ALA A 119 1.86 7.56 12.85
N ASN A 120 3.04 7.96 13.37
CA ASN A 120 3.23 7.99 14.81
C ASN A 120 2.65 9.26 15.46
N PHE A 121 2.74 10.43 14.80
CA PHE A 121 2.24 11.68 15.37
C PHE A 121 0.78 11.93 14.99
N TYR A 122 0.41 11.97 13.70
CA TYR A 122 -0.97 12.19 13.26
C TYR A 122 -1.88 10.97 13.42
N LYS A 123 -1.34 9.76 13.66
CA LYS A 123 -2.09 8.49 13.73
C LYS A 123 -2.78 8.13 12.40
N PHE A 124 -2.29 8.65 11.29
CA PHE A 124 -2.74 8.29 9.96
C PHE A 124 -2.15 6.92 9.54
N ILE A 125 -2.72 6.32 8.51
CA ILE A 125 -2.34 4.99 8.01
C ILE A 125 -1.69 5.16 6.63
N PRO A 126 -0.35 5.35 6.54
CA PRO A 126 0.33 5.40 5.26
C PRO A 126 0.37 4.01 4.62
N VAL A 127 -0.07 3.92 3.37
CA VAL A 127 0.02 2.74 2.50
C VAL A 127 0.87 3.11 1.30
N VAL A 128 2.01 2.47 1.15
CA VAL A 128 2.98 2.78 0.10
C VAL A 128 3.13 1.57 -0.82
N VAL A 129 2.90 1.77 -2.10
CA VAL A 129 3.19 0.76 -3.13
C VAL A 129 4.63 0.91 -3.58
N GLN A 130 5.36 -0.20 -3.61
CA GLN A 130 6.74 -0.26 -4.09
C GLN A 130 6.94 -1.50 -4.96
N GLN A 131 7.65 -1.35 -6.08
CA GLN A 131 7.94 -2.44 -6.98
C GLN A 131 9.10 -3.29 -6.48
N GLN A 132 9.15 -4.56 -6.92
CA GLN A 132 10.34 -5.41 -6.78
C GLN A 132 11.35 -5.06 -7.86
N SER A 133 12.63 -5.24 -7.57
CA SER A 133 13.68 -5.06 -8.58
C SER A 133 13.61 -6.16 -9.65
N GLY A 134 14.03 -5.84 -10.88
CA GLY A 134 14.08 -6.81 -11.98
C GLY A 134 15.01 -7.99 -11.74
N GLU A 135 15.84 -7.97 -10.69
CA GLU A 135 16.68 -9.11 -10.32
C GLU A 135 15.87 -10.37 -9.97
N ASN A 136 14.64 -10.19 -9.47
CA ASN A 136 13.75 -11.31 -9.17
C ASN A 136 13.08 -11.89 -10.44
N GLU A 137 13.21 -11.23 -11.58
CA GLU A 137 12.63 -11.64 -12.88
C GLU A 137 13.65 -12.32 -13.80
N THR A 138 14.91 -12.42 -13.38
CA THR A 138 15.94 -13.08 -14.16
C THR A 138 15.68 -14.59 -14.32
N GLN A 139 16.15 -15.18 -15.42
CA GLN A 139 16.01 -16.63 -15.63
C GLN A 139 16.65 -17.45 -14.50
N GLU A 140 17.70 -16.95 -13.89
CA GLU A 140 18.36 -17.56 -12.74
C GLU A 140 17.48 -17.53 -11.49
N ALA A 141 16.81 -16.40 -11.23
CA ALA A 141 15.85 -16.27 -10.13
C ALA A 141 14.66 -17.21 -10.33
N VAL A 142 14.14 -17.30 -11.57
CA VAL A 142 13.05 -18.24 -11.92
C VAL A 142 13.46 -19.68 -11.69
N LYS A 143 14.63 -20.10 -12.20
CA LYS A 143 15.17 -21.46 -11.99
C LYS A 143 15.39 -21.77 -10.51
N ALA A 144 15.86 -20.78 -9.76
CA ALA A 144 16.10 -20.91 -8.31
C ALA A 144 14.82 -20.76 -7.46
N LYS A 145 13.64 -20.54 -8.08
CA LYS A 145 12.34 -20.27 -7.41
C LYS A 145 12.38 -19.08 -6.46
N ARG A 146 13.16 -18.03 -6.80
CA ARG A 146 13.34 -16.81 -6.00
C ARG A 146 12.61 -15.61 -6.60
N THR A 147 11.45 -15.83 -7.21
CA THR A 147 10.66 -14.81 -7.90
C THR A 147 9.61 -14.13 -7.04
N ARG A 148 9.33 -14.66 -5.85
CA ARG A 148 8.34 -14.05 -4.95
C ARG A 148 8.84 -12.72 -4.38
N PRO A 149 7.95 -11.78 -4.04
CA PRO A 149 8.33 -10.56 -3.34
C PRO A 149 9.04 -10.86 -2.02
N THR A 150 10.14 -10.15 -1.77
CA THR A 150 10.92 -10.27 -0.54
C THR A 150 11.48 -8.92 -0.15
N ARG A 151 11.91 -8.80 1.11
CA ARG A 151 12.64 -7.62 1.60
C ARG A 151 13.86 -7.29 0.74
N SER A 152 14.65 -8.29 0.36
CA SER A 152 15.88 -8.09 -0.41
C SER A 152 15.60 -7.65 -1.84
N GLY A 153 14.43 -7.99 -2.39
CA GLY A 153 14.02 -7.65 -3.74
C GLY A 153 13.36 -6.28 -3.89
N LEU A 154 13.22 -5.48 -2.84
CA LEU A 154 12.69 -4.12 -2.97
C LEU A 154 13.60 -3.29 -3.88
N ALA A 155 12.98 -2.66 -4.91
CA ALA A 155 13.65 -1.72 -5.78
C ALA A 155 13.99 -0.42 -5.02
N ASP A 156 15.00 0.32 -5.50
CA ASP A 156 15.40 1.65 -5.12
C ASP A 156 15.84 1.83 -3.66
N THR A 157 14.99 1.51 -2.68
CA THR A 157 15.34 1.64 -1.26
C THR A 157 14.82 0.49 -0.40
N LYS A 158 15.61 0.14 0.64
CA LYS A 158 15.25 -0.82 1.69
C LYS A 158 14.80 -0.12 2.99
N TYR A 159 14.80 1.20 3.03
CA TYR A 159 14.37 1.95 4.21
C TYR A 159 12.87 1.81 4.45
N THR A 160 12.06 1.75 3.40
CA THR A 160 10.62 1.48 3.48
C THR A 160 10.30 0.22 4.26
N TYR A 161 11.04 -0.87 4.03
CA TYR A 161 10.91 -2.08 4.84
C TYR A 161 11.22 -1.83 6.32
N ARG A 162 12.28 -1.06 6.61
CA ARG A 162 12.69 -0.80 7.99
C ARG A 162 11.63 0.01 8.73
N ASP A 163 11.05 1.00 8.07
CA ASP A 163 10.13 1.95 8.68
C ASP A 163 8.69 1.43 8.73
N ALA A 164 8.26 0.57 7.78
CA ALA A 164 6.94 -0.04 7.77
C ALA A 164 6.69 -0.93 8.99
N ASP A 165 5.48 -0.96 9.50
CA ASP A 165 5.03 -1.91 10.53
C ASP A 165 4.61 -3.24 9.90
N VAL A 166 3.94 -3.17 8.74
CA VAL A 166 3.52 -4.34 7.96
C VAL A 166 4.06 -4.21 6.54
N MET A 167 4.58 -5.29 5.98
CA MET A 167 4.91 -5.41 4.57
C MET A 167 4.19 -6.62 3.99
N MET A 168 3.45 -6.39 2.93
CA MET A 168 2.76 -7.42 2.16
C MET A 168 3.31 -7.49 0.75
N GLY A 169 3.47 -8.70 0.23
CA GLY A 169 3.86 -8.94 -1.15
C GLY A 169 2.71 -9.53 -1.97
N ILE A 170 2.44 -8.98 -3.15
CA ILE A 170 1.51 -9.59 -4.11
C ILE A 170 2.33 -10.25 -5.21
N TYR A 171 2.05 -11.52 -5.47
CA TYR A 171 2.82 -12.34 -6.40
C TYR A 171 1.94 -13.04 -7.41
N SER A 172 2.39 -13.09 -8.68
CA SER A 172 1.77 -13.83 -9.78
C SER A 172 2.71 -14.93 -10.28
N PRO A 173 2.54 -16.19 -9.85
CA PRO A 173 3.37 -17.28 -10.33
C PRO A 173 3.21 -17.56 -11.84
N ALA A 174 2.04 -17.24 -12.40
CA ALA A 174 1.75 -17.44 -13.83
C ALA A 174 2.67 -16.65 -14.75
N VAL A 175 3.13 -15.46 -14.34
CA VAL A 175 4.07 -14.63 -15.10
C VAL A 175 5.42 -15.32 -15.31
N HIS A 176 5.79 -16.22 -14.40
CA HIS A 176 7.04 -16.95 -14.42
C HIS A 176 6.87 -18.42 -14.82
N ASP A 177 5.73 -18.78 -15.45
CA ASP A 177 5.42 -20.15 -15.89
C ASP A 177 5.56 -21.20 -14.78
N ILE A 178 5.35 -20.82 -13.52
CA ILE A 178 5.41 -21.71 -12.36
C ILE A 178 4.15 -22.57 -12.35
N PRO A 179 4.25 -23.91 -12.48
CA PRO A 179 3.08 -24.76 -12.63
C PRO A 179 2.28 -24.97 -11.35
N GLN A 180 2.94 -24.88 -10.19
CA GLN A 180 2.33 -25.09 -8.86
C GLN A 180 2.92 -24.10 -7.86
N TYR A 181 2.07 -23.48 -7.03
CA TYR A 181 2.51 -22.58 -5.98
C TYR A 181 1.54 -22.64 -4.79
N ALA A 182 2.06 -22.73 -3.56
CA ALA A 182 1.28 -22.79 -2.32
C ALA A 182 0.14 -23.84 -2.35
N GLY A 183 0.36 -25.00 -3.01
CA GLY A 183 -0.62 -26.06 -3.14
C GLY A 183 -1.63 -25.89 -4.31
N TYR A 184 -1.59 -24.76 -5.03
CA TYR A 184 -2.49 -24.49 -6.16
C TYR A 184 -1.88 -24.92 -7.50
N ASP A 185 -2.72 -25.46 -8.40
CA ASP A 185 -2.38 -25.74 -9.80
C ASP A 185 -2.52 -24.48 -10.65
N ILE A 186 -1.42 -23.74 -10.80
CA ILE A 186 -1.38 -22.45 -11.49
C ILE A 186 -1.78 -22.57 -12.97
N LYS A 187 -1.53 -23.72 -13.62
CA LYS A 187 -1.91 -23.94 -15.02
C LYS A 187 -3.43 -23.83 -15.22
N LYS A 188 -4.24 -24.24 -14.22
CA LYS A 188 -5.70 -24.14 -14.27
C LYS A 188 -6.21 -22.74 -13.99
N TYR A 189 -5.63 -22.05 -13.02
CA TYR A 189 -5.99 -20.67 -12.67
C TYR A 189 -5.45 -19.66 -13.68
N LYS A 190 -4.30 -19.94 -14.31
CA LYS A 190 -3.59 -19.03 -15.21
C LYS A 190 -3.34 -17.68 -14.51
N ASP A 191 -3.62 -16.58 -15.20
CA ASP A 191 -3.45 -15.21 -14.67
C ASP A 191 -4.59 -14.75 -13.74
N ASN A 192 -5.53 -15.63 -13.41
CA ASN A 192 -6.65 -15.30 -12.52
C ASN A 192 -6.38 -15.64 -11.05
N ILE A 193 -5.14 -15.89 -10.66
CA ILE A 193 -4.76 -16.08 -9.26
C ILE A 193 -3.55 -15.21 -8.91
N ARG A 194 -3.58 -14.66 -7.72
CA ARG A 194 -2.48 -13.93 -7.08
C ARG A 194 -2.26 -14.51 -5.71
N PHE A 195 -1.09 -14.25 -5.14
CA PHE A 195 -0.77 -14.66 -3.78
C PHE A 195 -0.35 -13.46 -2.98
N LEU A 196 -1.03 -13.25 -1.86
CA LEU A 196 -0.67 -12.26 -0.86
C LEU A 196 0.17 -12.93 0.21
N SER A 197 1.37 -12.43 0.45
CA SER A 197 2.24 -12.89 1.53
C SER A 197 2.52 -11.78 2.52
N ILE A 198 2.63 -12.13 3.81
CA ILE A 198 3.04 -11.21 4.87
C ILE A 198 4.54 -11.37 5.07
N GLU A 199 5.32 -10.42 4.55
CA GLU A 199 6.79 -10.44 4.59
C GLU A 199 7.35 -9.75 5.85
N LYS A 200 6.56 -8.87 6.46
CA LYS A 200 6.83 -8.25 7.76
C LYS A 200 5.54 -7.96 8.49
N ASN A 201 5.51 -8.25 9.77
CA ASN A 201 4.46 -7.83 10.69
C ASN A 201 5.10 -7.58 12.05
N ARG A 202 5.06 -6.33 12.52
CA ARG A 202 5.72 -5.94 13.78
C ARG A 202 4.99 -6.53 14.98
N ASP A 203 3.66 -6.65 14.89
CA ASP A 203 2.80 -7.03 16.02
C ASP A 203 2.20 -8.43 15.84
N GLY A 204 2.64 -9.21 14.84
CA GLY A 204 2.07 -10.53 14.57
C GLY A 204 2.98 -11.46 13.76
N GLU A 205 2.41 -12.56 13.29
CA GLU A 205 3.13 -13.58 12.54
C GLU A 205 3.46 -13.12 11.11
N VAL A 206 4.53 -13.70 10.57
CA VAL A 206 4.99 -13.51 9.19
C VAL A 206 5.00 -14.84 8.44
N GLY A 207 5.12 -14.77 7.11
CA GLY A 207 5.25 -15.95 6.25
C GLY A 207 3.93 -16.59 5.83
N SER A 208 2.78 -16.12 6.31
CA SER A 208 1.46 -16.54 5.83
C SER A 208 1.29 -16.16 4.37
N THR A 209 0.73 -17.08 3.57
CA THR A 209 0.43 -16.86 2.15
C THR A 209 -1.02 -17.20 1.87
N ILE A 210 -1.74 -16.28 1.26
CA ILE A 210 -3.16 -16.40 0.93
C ILE A 210 -3.32 -16.37 -0.58
N GLY A 211 -4.05 -17.35 -1.15
CA GLY A 211 -4.45 -17.31 -2.55
C GLY A 211 -5.61 -16.33 -2.76
N LEU A 212 -5.53 -15.53 -3.82
CA LEU A 212 -6.56 -14.56 -4.21
C LEU A 212 -6.98 -14.83 -5.65
N ILE A 213 -8.26 -15.09 -5.88
CA ILE A 213 -8.83 -15.05 -7.23
C ILE A 213 -8.81 -13.61 -7.71
N PHE A 214 -8.32 -13.39 -8.92
CA PHE A 214 -8.10 -12.08 -9.50
C PHE A 214 -8.80 -11.91 -10.84
N CYS A 215 -9.54 -10.82 -10.98
CA CYS A 215 -10.06 -10.36 -12.27
C CYS A 215 -9.51 -8.97 -12.59
N GLY A 216 -8.48 -8.90 -13.45
CA GLY A 216 -7.83 -7.65 -13.80
C GLY A 216 -8.76 -6.65 -14.52
N ALA A 217 -9.75 -7.14 -15.26
CA ALA A 217 -10.70 -6.28 -15.97
C ALA A 217 -11.61 -5.45 -15.04
N MET A 218 -11.78 -5.91 -13.80
CA MET A 218 -12.66 -5.29 -12.79
C MET A 218 -11.88 -4.85 -11.55
N ALA A 219 -10.54 -5.02 -11.54
CA ALA A 219 -9.70 -4.84 -10.34
C ALA A 219 -10.27 -5.58 -9.11
N TYR A 220 -10.83 -6.76 -9.33
CA TYR A 220 -11.53 -7.53 -8.31
C TYR A 220 -10.65 -8.62 -7.73
N PHE A 221 -10.63 -8.70 -6.40
CA PHE A 221 -9.97 -9.76 -5.65
C PHE A 221 -10.98 -10.47 -4.75
N LYS A 222 -10.83 -11.78 -4.65
CA LYS A 222 -11.57 -12.63 -3.69
C LYS A 222 -10.60 -13.66 -3.12
N GLU A 223 -10.68 -13.93 -1.83
CA GLU A 223 -9.91 -15.01 -1.23
C GLU A 223 -10.26 -16.33 -1.90
N ALA A 224 -9.22 -17.04 -2.35
CA ALA A 224 -9.35 -18.37 -2.92
C ALA A 224 -9.53 -19.37 -1.79
N LYS A 225 -10.37 -20.38 -2.01
CA LYS A 225 -10.47 -21.51 -1.09
C LYS A 225 -9.15 -22.28 -1.08
N LYS A 226 -8.79 -22.88 0.04
CA LYS A 226 -7.61 -23.77 0.11
C LYS A 226 -7.78 -24.91 -0.87
N PRO A 227 -6.70 -25.33 -1.57
CA PRO A 227 -6.74 -26.44 -2.49
C PRO A 227 -7.19 -27.73 -1.79
N GLU A 228 -8.04 -28.51 -2.46
CA GLU A 228 -8.50 -29.80 -1.94
C GLU A 228 -7.72 -30.93 -2.61
N GLY A 229 -7.12 -31.80 -1.79
CA GLY A 229 -6.43 -33.01 -2.22
C GLY A 229 -5.29 -32.79 -3.20
N GLU A 230 -4.92 -33.83 -3.96
CA GLU A 230 -3.83 -33.81 -4.94
C GLU A 230 -4.17 -32.97 -6.20
N ALA A 231 -5.43 -32.60 -6.41
CA ALA A 231 -5.84 -31.81 -7.55
C ALA A 231 -5.33 -30.37 -7.53
N GLY A 232 -4.99 -29.83 -6.36
CA GLY A 232 -4.40 -28.48 -6.21
C GLY A 232 -5.27 -27.35 -6.78
N TYR A 233 -6.60 -27.52 -6.85
CA TYR A 233 -7.55 -26.51 -7.32
C TYR A 233 -8.92 -26.69 -6.68
N VAL A 234 -9.72 -25.63 -6.75
CA VAL A 234 -11.11 -25.65 -6.28
C VAL A 234 -12.05 -25.35 -7.43
N ALA A 235 -12.98 -26.25 -7.69
CA ALA A 235 -13.90 -26.16 -8.83
C ALA A 235 -14.77 -24.89 -8.81
N ASP A 236 -15.17 -24.44 -7.62
CA ASP A 236 -15.97 -23.21 -7.48
C ASP A 236 -15.20 -21.96 -7.85
N ASP A 237 -13.89 -21.90 -7.55
CA ASP A 237 -13.03 -20.78 -7.95
C ASP A 237 -12.89 -20.74 -9.47
N LEU A 238 -12.76 -21.90 -10.14
CA LEU A 238 -12.71 -21.98 -11.59
C LEU A 238 -14.02 -21.54 -12.24
N LYS A 239 -15.18 -21.91 -11.67
CA LYS A 239 -16.48 -21.42 -12.13
C LYS A 239 -16.59 -19.90 -12.02
N LEU A 240 -16.12 -19.32 -10.90
CA LEU A 240 -16.08 -17.87 -10.73
C LEU A 240 -15.22 -17.21 -11.82
N ILE A 241 -14.04 -17.76 -12.11
CA ILE A 241 -13.15 -17.26 -13.17
C ILE A 241 -13.83 -17.31 -14.55
N GLU A 242 -14.62 -18.35 -14.84
CA GLU A 242 -15.39 -18.45 -16.08
C GLU A 242 -16.42 -17.32 -16.22
N THR A 243 -17.02 -16.85 -15.12
CA THR A 243 -17.94 -15.70 -15.16
C THR A 243 -17.24 -14.39 -15.53
N PHE A 244 -15.94 -14.24 -15.23
CA PHE A 244 -15.17 -13.05 -15.62
C PHE A 244 -14.87 -12.98 -17.12
N ARG A 245 -15.01 -14.09 -17.84
CA ARG A 245 -14.64 -14.21 -19.25
C ARG A 245 -15.83 -14.01 -20.21
N LYS A 246 -17.04 -14.05 -19.67
CA LYS A 246 -18.27 -13.74 -20.40
C LYS A 246 -18.55 -12.25 -20.41
#